data_266aeaa22475d9a87e5cfdd06207dce1
#
_entry.id   266aeaa22475d9a87e5cfdd06207dce1
#
_cell.length_a   1.000
_cell.length_b   1.000
_cell.length_c   1.000
_cell.angle_alpha   90.00
_cell.angle_beta   90.00
_cell.angle_gamma   90.00
#
_symmetry.space_group_name_H-M   'P 1'
#
loop_
_entity.id
_entity.type
_entity.pdbx_description
1 polymer ?
#
loop_
_entity_poly.entity_id
_entity_poly.type
_entity_poly.pdbx_seq_one_letter_code
_entity_poly.pdbx_strand_id
1 'polypeptide(L)'
;DFKIISDIYNQTKEKTADAQFSINTYPYQSEKKVFAKIIDKNYEQAKKEFNKIYNYLVQEEKNNLSRIKSFLRRFLIFLNRRLMEYYNQQQPFLEMQTLENEIELINNLEGLKIYFEQIIENLIDDLCNNAKEQKVEIIETVKDYIDQNYKDDISLEDVAEYISFSKYYLSKLFKEVEGINYKDYLIKVRMEEAKKRLKNGDKIKVVACEVGYSDRNYFSRAFKKYTGISPGKFQ
;
A
#
# COMPACT_ATOMS: atom_id res chain seq x y z
N ASP A 1 -19.05 19.04 2.90
CA ASP A 1 -20.21 19.85 3.29
C ASP A 1 -21.10 19.09 4.26
N PHE A 2 -20.82 19.27 5.55
CA PHE A 2 -21.53 18.63 6.67
C PHE A 2 -23.03 18.98 6.73
N LYS A 3 -23.40 20.11 6.13
CA LYS A 3 -24.77 20.60 6.10
C LYS A 3 -25.68 19.77 5.19
N ILE A 4 -25.17 19.31 4.05
CA ILE A 4 -25.92 18.48 3.08
C ILE A 4 -26.23 17.11 3.65
N ILE A 5 -25.30 16.50 4.41
CA ILE A 5 -25.51 15.19 5.05
C ILE A 5 -26.50 15.30 6.21
N SER A 6 -26.45 16.41 6.97
CA SER A 6 -27.43 16.74 8.00
C SER A 6 -28.84 16.93 7.40
N ASP A 7 -28.93 17.59 6.24
CA ASP A 7 -30.21 17.89 5.60
C ASP A 7 -30.83 16.63 4.93
N ILE A 8 -30.01 15.76 4.33
CA ILE A 8 -30.47 14.45 3.81
C ILE A 8 -30.91 13.52 4.96
N TYR A 9 -30.18 13.53 6.07
CA TYR A 9 -30.54 12.79 7.27
C TYR A 9 -31.82 13.28 7.91
N ASN A 10 -32.08 14.59 7.89
CA ASN A 10 -33.31 15.20 8.42
C ASN A 10 -34.53 14.98 7.48
N GLN A 11 -34.33 14.93 6.15
CA GLN A 11 -35.40 14.62 5.19
C GLN A 11 -35.84 13.15 5.21
N THR A 12 -34.95 12.20 5.60
CA THR A 12 -35.33 10.81 5.81
C THR A 12 -36.06 10.59 7.13
N LYS A 13 -35.98 11.52 8.09
CA LYS A 13 -36.64 11.47 9.38
C LYS A 13 -38.16 11.64 9.29
N GLU A 14 -38.69 12.32 8.28
CA GLU A 14 -40.13 12.57 8.14
C GLU A 14 -40.93 11.40 7.56
N LYS A 15 -40.28 10.33 7.11
CA LYS A 15 -40.95 9.18 6.48
C LYS A 15 -40.97 7.86 7.27
N THR A 16 -40.34 7.80 8.45
CA THR A 16 -40.38 6.61 9.32
C THR A 16 -40.61 7.02 10.77
N ALA A 17 -41.88 7.08 11.16
CA ALA A 17 -42.36 7.50 12.47
C ALA A 17 -42.15 6.45 13.57
N ASP A 18 -40.96 5.78 13.70
CA ASP A 18 -40.74 4.83 14.82
C ASP A 18 -39.26 4.66 15.22
N ALA A 19 -38.40 5.61 15.01
CA ALA A 19 -37.05 5.55 15.56
C ALA A 19 -36.63 6.90 16.14
N GLN A 20 -37.03 7.17 17.38
CA GLN A 20 -36.45 8.20 18.22
C GLN A 20 -35.03 7.79 18.61
N PHE A 21 -34.10 7.94 17.67
CA PHE A 21 -32.68 7.83 17.97
C PHE A 21 -32.29 9.04 18.81
N SER A 22 -31.81 8.83 20.03
CA SER A 22 -31.21 9.92 20.80
C SER A 22 -29.85 10.23 20.19
N ILE A 23 -29.80 11.22 19.31
CA ILE A 23 -28.61 11.69 18.56
C ILE A 23 -27.43 12.02 19.51
N ASN A 24 -27.71 12.26 20.78
CA ASN A 24 -26.72 12.66 21.80
C ASN A 24 -25.87 11.52 22.37
N THR A 25 -26.19 10.25 22.11
CA THR A 25 -25.48 9.12 22.74
C THR A 25 -24.74 8.22 21.77
N TYR A 26 -25.02 8.33 20.44
CA TYR A 26 -24.32 7.54 19.46
C TYR A 26 -22.81 7.82 19.40
N PRO A 27 -21.91 6.81 19.40
CA PRO A 27 -20.48 7.00 19.50
C PRO A 27 -19.82 7.41 18.15
N TYR A 28 -20.24 8.53 17.55
CA TYR A 28 -19.65 9.07 16.31
C TYR A 28 -18.13 9.26 16.38
N GLN A 29 -17.61 9.56 17.57
CA GLN A 29 -16.18 9.68 17.74
C GLN A 29 -15.46 8.33 17.54
N SER A 30 -16.12 7.22 17.87
CA SER A 30 -15.55 5.89 17.67
C SER A 30 -15.51 5.52 16.18
N GLU A 31 -16.50 5.91 15.36
CA GLU A 31 -16.42 5.72 13.89
C GLU A 31 -15.19 6.40 13.29
N LYS A 32 -14.98 7.68 13.63
CA LYS A 32 -13.79 8.42 13.19
C LYS A 32 -12.50 7.77 13.65
N LYS A 33 -12.49 7.24 14.88
CA LYS A 33 -11.31 6.54 15.43
C LYS A 33 -11.08 5.21 14.75
N VAL A 34 -12.13 4.41 14.44
CA VAL A 34 -11.97 3.18 13.66
C VAL A 34 -11.30 3.49 12.33
N PHE A 35 -11.82 4.48 11.58
CA PHE A 35 -11.21 4.90 10.32
C PHE A 35 -9.74 5.31 10.50
N ALA A 36 -9.43 6.17 11.49
CA ALA A 36 -8.06 6.61 11.75
C ALA A 36 -7.13 5.42 12.07
N LYS A 37 -7.61 4.45 12.83
CA LYS A 37 -6.82 3.26 13.19
C LYS A 37 -6.64 2.28 12.04
N ILE A 38 -7.57 2.22 11.10
CA ILE A 38 -7.40 1.49 9.84
C ILE A 38 -6.27 2.16 9.02
N ILE A 39 -6.28 3.49 8.88
CA ILE A 39 -5.21 4.24 8.21
C ILE A 39 -3.84 4.05 8.89
N ASP A 40 -3.82 4.08 10.22
CA ASP A 40 -2.61 3.80 11.04
C ASP A 40 -2.17 2.32 10.96
N LYS A 41 -2.95 1.45 10.29
CA LYS A 41 -2.73 0.00 10.19
C LYS A 41 -2.63 -0.68 11.56
N ASN A 42 -3.42 -0.21 12.52
CA ASN A 42 -3.45 -0.69 13.89
C ASN A 42 -4.75 -1.43 14.19
N TYR A 43 -4.76 -2.74 13.89
CA TYR A 43 -5.92 -3.61 14.04
C TYR A 43 -6.49 -3.62 15.47
N GLU A 44 -5.65 -3.81 16.48
CA GLU A 44 -6.10 -3.90 17.88
C GLU A 44 -6.84 -2.65 18.35
N GLN A 45 -6.35 -1.47 17.96
CA GLN A 45 -7.02 -0.22 18.28
C GLN A 45 -8.28 0.00 17.45
N ALA A 46 -8.28 -0.38 16.16
CA ALA A 46 -9.47 -0.32 15.32
C ALA A 46 -10.58 -1.22 15.87
N LYS A 47 -10.25 -2.46 16.21
CA LYS A 47 -11.13 -3.43 16.86
C LYS A 47 -11.70 -2.91 18.19
N LYS A 48 -10.88 -2.31 19.02
CA LYS A 48 -11.32 -1.72 20.30
C LYS A 48 -12.35 -0.60 20.10
N GLU A 49 -12.12 0.29 19.13
CA GLU A 49 -13.06 1.37 18.84
C GLU A 49 -14.34 0.84 18.15
N PHE A 50 -14.24 -0.16 17.27
CA PHE A 50 -15.41 -0.84 16.69
C PHE A 50 -16.26 -1.51 17.78
N ASN A 51 -15.66 -2.19 18.74
CA ASN A 51 -16.38 -2.85 19.83
C ASN A 51 -17.20 -1.86 20.68
N LYS A 52 -16.79 -0.60 20.80
CA LYS A 52 -17.61 0.44 21.46
C LYS A 52 -18.89 0.73 20.67
N ILE A 53 -18.77 0.83 19.34
CA ILE A 53 -19.92 1.01 18.45
C ILE A 53 -20.85 -0.19 18.55
N TYR A 54 -20.28 -1.40 18.42
CA TYR A 54 -21.03 -2.63 18.43
C TYR A 54 -21.83 -2.82 19.73
N ASN A 55 -21.17 -2.67 20.88
CA ASN A 55 -21.80 -2.82 22.19
C ASN A 55 -22.91 -1.79 22.42
N TYR A 56 -22.68 -0.53 21.97
CA TYR A 56 -23.73 0.49 21.99
C TYR A 56 -24.96 0.07 21.18
N LEU A 57 -24.76 -0.43 19.95
CA LEU A 57 -25.85 -0.87 19.08
C LEU A 57 -26.63 -2.06 19.69
N VAL A 58 -25.94 -3.02 20.30
CA VAL A 58 -26.55 -4.17 20.95
C VAL A 58 -27.48 -3.72 22.08
N GLN A 59 -27.07 -2.75 22.87
CA GLN A 59 -27.85 -2.19 23.98
C GLN A 59 -29.06 -1.37 23.47
N GLU A 60 -28.82 -0.41 22.58
CA GLU A 60 -29.88 0.49 22.09
C GLU A 60 -30.94 -0.25 21.26
N GLU A 61 -30.52 -1.16 20.41
CA GLU A 61 -31.44 -1.94 19.57
C GLU A 61 -32.00 -3.19 20.27
N LYS A 62 -31.75 -3.34 21.58
CA LYS A 62 -32.29 -4.45 22.40
C LYS A 62 -32.07 -5.84 21.78
N ASN A 63 -30.86 -6.06 21.27
CA ASN A 63 -30.47 -7.29 20.56
C ASN A 63 -31.22 -7.53 19.23
N ASN A 64 -31.87 -6.54 18.65
CA ASN A 64 -32.51 -6.67 17.35
C ASN A 64 -31.50 -6.81 16.22
N LEU A 65 -31.23 -8.05 15.82
CA LEU A 65 -30.21 -8.40 14.84
C LEU A 65 -30.40 -7.67 13.50
N SER A 66 -31.64 -7.56 13.01
CA SER A 66 -31.93 -6.91 11.72
C SER A 66 -31.59 -5.41 11.73
N ARG A 67 -31.93 -4.72 12.83
CA ARG A 67 -31.58 -3.30 12.98
C ARG A 67 -30.09 -3.08 13.12
N ILE A 68 -29.41 -3.93 13.89
CA ILE A 68 -27.96 -3.89 14.04
C ILE A 68 -27.27 -4.13 12.70
N LYS A 69 -27.70 -5.12 11.91
CA LYS A 69 -27.21 -5.35 10.54
C LYS A 69 -27.36 -4.12 9.66
N SER A 70 -28.54 -3.50 9.65
CA SER A 70 -28.81 -2.30 8.85
C SER A 70 -27.89 -1.14 9.22
N PHE A 71 -27.57 -1.01 10.51
CA PHE A 71 -26.67 0.00 10.99
C PHE A 71 -25.22 -0.28 10.55
N LEU A 72 -24.76 -1.49 10.74
CA LEU A 72 -23.41 -1.90 10.39
C LEU A 72 -23.15 -1.84 8.87
N ARG A 73 -24.15 -2.09 8.01
CA ARG A 73 -24.04 -1.84 6.56
C ARG A 73 -23.76 -0.37 6.26
N ARG A 74 -24.48 0.55 6.90
CA ARG A 74 -24.21 1.99 6.73
C ARG A 74 -22.83 2.38 7.19
N PHE A 75 -22.34 1.75 8.25
CA PHE A 75 -20.97 1.94 8.72
C PHE A 75 -19.93 1.48 7.68
N LEU A 76 -20.14 0.33 7.01
CA LEU A 76 -19.25 -0.12 5.93
C LEU A 76 -19.27 0.83 4.73
N ILE A 77 -20.44 1.34 4.33
CA ILE A 77 -20.56 2.34 3.26
C ILE A 77 -19.76 3.61 3.64
N PHE A 78 -19.88 4.05 4.89
CA PHE A 78 -19.13 5.18 5.41
C PHE A 78 -17.62 4.93 5.36
N LEU A 79 -17.15 3.77 5.85
CA LEU A 79 -15.73 3.41 5.82
C LEU A 79 -15.18 3.35 4.39
N ASN A 80 -15.90 2.67 3.49
CA ASN A 80 -15.49 2.53 2.09
C ASN A 80 -15.33 3.89 1.41
N ARG A 81 -16.33 4.76 1.56
CA ARG A 81 -16.29 6.12 1.03
C ARG A 81 -15.12 6.94 1.59
N ARG A 82 -14.88 6.87 2.90
CA ARG A 82 -13.78 7.59 3.55
C ARG A 82 -12.41 7.09 3.11
N LEU A 83 -12.26 5.78 2.87
CA LEU A 83 -11.03 5.20 2.33
C LEU A 83 -10.80 5.66 0.90
N MET A 84 -11.81 5.62 0.03
CA MET A 84 -11.72 6.12 -1.35
C MET A 84 -11.31 7.61 -1.39
N GLU A 85 -11.92 8.46 -0.55
CA GLU A 85 -11.56 9.88 -0.42
C GLU A 85 -10.12 10.07 0.05
N TYR A 86 -9.68 9.31 1.05
CA TYR A 86 -8.35 9.44 1.64
C TYR A 86 -7.23 9.01 0.67
N TYR A 87 -7.44 7.93 -0.07
CA TYR A 87 -6.47 7.41 -1.04
C TYR A 87 -6.64 7.99 -2.44
N ASN A 88 -7.61 8.92 -2.64
CA ASN A 88 -7.97 9.49 -3.94
C ASN A 88 -8.20 8.41 -5.02
N GLN A 89 -8.87 7.32 -4.64
CA GLN A 89 -9.10 6.15 -5.47
C GLN A 89 -10.56 6.06 -5.90
N GLN A 90 -10.81 5.68 -7.16
CA GLN A 90 -12.17 5.52 -7.69
C GLN A 90 -12.73 4.12 -7.44
N GLN A 91 -11.86 3.12 -7.32
CA GLN A 91 -12.26 1.75 -7.01
C GLN A 91 -12.60 1.58 -5.53
N PRO A 92 -13.67 0.87 -5.20
CA PRO A 92 -14.03 0.61 -3.81
C PRO A 92 -13.03 -0.36 -3.15
N PHE A 93 -12.75 -0.13 -1.87
CA PHE A 93 -11.98 -1.06 -1.03
C PHE A 93 -12.82 -2.26 -0.56
N LEU A 94 -14.14 -2.10 -0.53
CA LEU A 94 -15.09 -3.11 -0.08
C LEU A 94 -16.10 -3.42 -1.18
N GLU A 95 -16.24 -4.69 -1.53
CA GLU A 95 -17.28 -5.17 -2.44
C GLU A 95 -18.61 -5.28 -1.71
N MET A 96 -19.36 -4.17 -1.65
CA MET A 96 -20.59 -4.06 -0.86
C MET A 96 -21.63 -5.13 -1.16
N GLN A 97 -21.79 -5.54 -2.44
CA GLN A 97 -22.78 -6.55 -2.83
C GLN A 97 -22.48 -7.93 -2.18
N THR A 98 -21.21 -8.32 -2.17
CA THR A 98 -20.74 -9.56 -1.53
C THR A 98 -20.96 -9.50 -0.03
N LEU A 99 -20.54 -8.41 0.61
CA LEU A 99 -20.68 -8.21 2.06
C LEU A 99 -22.16 -8.20 2.51
N GLU A 100 -23.04 -7.59 1.73
CA GLU A 100 -24.49 -7.59 2.03
C GLU A 100 -25.07 -9.00 2.04
N ASN A 101 -24.72 -9.83 1.07
CA ASN A 101 -25.15 -11.22 1.01
C ASN A 101 -24.62 -12.02 2.21
N GLU A 102 -23.36 -11.86 2.58
CA GLU A 102 -22.74 -12.55 3.71
C GLU A 102 -23.36 -12.10 5.05
N ILE A 103 -23.57 -10.80 5.24
CA ILE A 103 -24.24 -10.26 6.44
C ILE A 103 -25.64 -10.83 6.59
N GLU A 104 -26.40 -11.04 5.50
CA GLU A 104 -27.74 -11.63 5.60
C GLU A 104 -27.74 -13.06 6.14
N LEU A 105 -26.74 -13.85 5.81
CA LEU A 105 -26.61 -15.24 6.26
C LEU A 105 -26.26 -15.37 7.75
N ILE A 106 -25.80 -14.33 8.40
CA ILE A 106 -25.41 -14.37 9.82
C ILE A 106 -26.67 -14.27 10.70
N ASN A 107 -26.89 -15.25 11.55
CA ASN A 107 -28.15 -15.41 12.33
C ASN A 107 -27.97 -15.11 13.84
N ASN A 108 -26.78 -14.66 14.28
CA ASN A 108 -26.54 -14.35 15.67
C ASN A 108 -25.60 -13.15 15.84
N LEU A 109 -25.65 -12.53 17.01
CA LEU A 109 -24.88 -11.32 17.32
C LEU A 109 -23.37 -11.59 17.37
N GLU A 110 -22.96 -12.70 17.98
CA GLU A 110 -21.53 -13.02 18.10
C GLU A 110 -20.88 -13.23 16.73
N GLY A 111 -21.54 -14.00 15.84
CA GLY A 111 -21.08 -14.18 14.47
C GLY A 111 -21.00 -12.86 13.70
N LEU A 112 -21.98 -11.97 13.90
CA LEU A 112 -22.00 -10.65 13.28
C LEU A 112 -20.80 -9.80 13.76
N LYS A 113 -20.50 -9.83 15.04
CA LYS A 113 -19.35 -9.12 15.61
C LYS A 113 -18.03 -9.63 15.04
N ILE A 114 -17.81 -10.96 15.07
CA ILE A 114 -16.60 -11.60 14.56
C ILE A 114 -16.42 -11.27 13.07
N TYR A 115 -17.49 -11.33 12.29
CA TYR A 115 -17.45 -11.03 10.86
C TYR A 115 -16.99 -9.58 10.58
N PHE A 116 -17.50 -8.60 11.34
CA PHE A 116 -17.06 -7.20 11.17
C PHE A 116 -15.64 -6.95 11.65
N GLU A 117 -15.20 -7.63 12.70
CA GLU A 117 -13.80 -7.61 13.13
C GLU A 117 -12.90 -8.15 12.01
N GLN A 118 -13.33 -9.24 11.33
CA GLN A 118 -12.61 -9.81 10.19
C GLN A 118 -12.54 -8.85 8.99
N ILE A 119 -13.62 -8.14 8.67
CA ILE A 119 -13.62 -7.12 7.61
C ILE A 119 -12.58 -6.03 7.92
N ILE A 120 -12.49 -5.57 9.17
CA ILE A 120 -11.52 -4.54 9.57
C ILE A 120 -10.09 -5.07 9.45
N GLU A 121 -9.84 -6.32 9.83
CA GLU A 121 -8.54 -6.98 9.70
C GLU A 121 -8.13 -7.10 8.24
N ASN A 122 -9.00 -7.67 7.40
CA ASN A 122 -8.75 -7.81 5.96
C ASN A 122 -8.46 -6.46 5.29
N LEU A 123 -9.23 -5.41 5.62
CA LEU A 123 -8.98 -4.06 5.10
C LEU A 123 -7.57 -3.56 5.45
N ILE A 124 -7.11 -3.78 6.68
CA ILE A 124 -5.77 -3.37 7.10
C ILE A 124 -4.71 -4.17 6.36
N ASP A 125 -4.91 -5.47 6.20
CA ASP A 125 -3.98 -6.36 5.48
C ASP A 125 -3.89 -5.96 4.00
N ASP A 126 -5.01 -5.68 3.35
CA ASP A 126 -5.05 -5.22 1.96
C ASP A 126 -4.32 -3.88 1.79
N LEU A 127 -4.54 -2.93 2.71
CA LEU A 127 -3.82 -1.66 2.71
C LEU A 127 -2.31 -1.81 2.95
N CYS A 128 -1.89 -2.84 3.72
CA CYS A 128 -0.48 -3.16 3.90
C CYS A 128 0.12 -3.78 2.64
N ASN A 129 -0.59 -4.71 2.01
CA ASN A 129 -0.15 -5.41 0.81
C ASN A 129 -0.08 -4.47 -0.40
N ASN A 130 -1.12 -3.67 -0.66
CA ASN A 130 -1.14 -2.67 -1.71
C ASN A 130 0.03 -1.67 -1.59
N ALA A 131 0.33 -1.20 -0.37
CA ALA A 131 1.48 -0.32 -0.16
C ALA A 131 2.82 -1.01 -0.44
N LYS A 132 2.92 -2.33 -0.19
CA LYS A 132 4.12 -3.12 -0.49
C LYS A 132 4.26 -3.36 -1.99
N GLU A 133 3.16 -3.72 -2.66
CA GLU A 133 3.13 -3.91 -4.11
C GLU A 133 3.49 -2.64 -4.86
N GLN A 134 2.93 -1.49 -4.48
CA GLN A 134 3.30 -0.20 -5.06
C GLN A 134 4.79 0.13 -4.90
N LYS A 135 5.39 -0.17 -3.74
CA LYS A 135 6.82 0.01 -3.52
C LYS A 135 7.66 -0.86 -4.46
N VAL A 136 7.25 -2.11 -4.65
CA VAL A 136 7.92 -3.04 -5.57
C VAL A 136 7.78 -2.55 -7.01
N GLU A 137 6.60 -2.16 -7.45
CA GLU A 137 6.35 -1.63 -8.79
C GLU A 137 7.20 -0.39 -9.10
N ILE A 138 7.30 0.55 -8.15
CA ILE A 138 8.20 1.71 -8.28
C ILE A 138 9.65 1.26 -8.48
N ILE A 139 10.12 0.30 -7.71
CA ILE A 139 11.50 -0.18 -7.81
C ILE A 139 11.73 -0.98 -9.10
N GLU A 140 10.76 -1.75 -9.58
CA GLU A 140 10.87 -2.39 -10.91
C GLU A 140 10.99 -1.33 -12.03
N THR A 141 10.19 -0.25 -11.99
CA THR A 141 10.35 0.88 -12.93
C THR A 141 11.76 1.50 -12.87
N VAL A 142 12.31 1.63 -11.68
CA VAL A 142 13.69 2.11 -11.48
C VAL A 142 14.72 1.15 -12.07
N LYS A 143 14.53 -0.16 -11.90
CA LYS A 143 15.42 -1.19 -12.44
C LYS A 143 15.37 -1.20 -13.97
N ASP A 144 14.19 -1.08 -14.56
CA ASP A 144 14.03 -0.96 -16.01
C ASP A 144 14.76 0.25 -16.56
N TYR A 145 14.68 1.40 -15.88
CA TYR A 145 15.44 2.58 -16.25
C TYR A 145 16.96 2.34 -16.20
N ILE A 146 17.44 1.70 -15.13
CA ILE A 146 18.85 1.34 -14.99
C ILE A 146 19.27 0.40 -16.12
N ASP A 147 18.52 -0.63 -16.43
CA ASP A 147 18.83 -1.63 -17.45
C ASP A 147 18.88 -1.03 -18.87
N GLN A 148 18.10 0.02 -19.12
CA GLN A 148 18.13 0.75 -20.38
C GLN A 148 19.29 1.75 -20.46
N ASN A 149 19.73 2.31 -19.34
CA ASN A 149 20.65 3.45 -19.31
C ASN A 149 21.97 3.18 -18.56
N TYR A 150 22.27 1.95 -18.13
CA TYR A 150 23.47 1.65 -17.31
C TYR A 150 24.81 2.01 -17.97
N LYS A 151 24.83 2.18 -19.29
CA LYS A 151 26.02 2.60 -20.06
C LYS A 151 26.40 4.05 -19.82
N ASP A 152 25.41 4.87 -19.49
CA ASP A 152 25.52 6.30 -19.28
C ASP A 152 25.89 6.62 -17.83
N ASP A 153 26.34 7.85 -17.58
CA ASP A 153 26.65 8.30 -16.20
C ASP A 153 25.36 8.72 -15.48
N ILE A 154 24.53 7.73 -15.16
CA ILE A 154 23.26 7.94 -14.46
C ILE A 154 23.43 8.04 -12.96
N SER A 155 22.93 9.11 -12.38
CA SER A 155 22.90 9.32 -10.92
C SER A 155 21.55 8.92 -10.31
N LEU A 156 21.52 8.79 -8.99
CA LEU A 156 20.27 8.57 -8.26
C LEU A 156 19.31 9.77 -8.39
N GLU A 157 19.86 10.97 -8.60
CA GLU A 157 19.08 12.18 -8.87
C GLU A 157 18.33 12.09 -10.18
N ASP A 158 19.00 11.66 -11.26
CA ASP A 158 18.40 11.52 -12.58
C ASP A 158 17.23 10.51 -12.56
N VAL A 159 17.43 9.40 -11.86
CA VAL A 159 16.38 8.38 -11.70
C VAL A 159 15.23 8.89 -10.84
N ALA A 160 15.52 9.61 -9.76
CA ALA A 160 14.49 10.17 -8.89
C ALA A 160 13.64 11.22 -9.63
N GLU A 161 14.27 12.04 -10.47
CA GLU A 161 13.57 13.00 -11.35
C GLU A 161 12.69 12.29 -12.38
N TYR A 162 13.20 11.22 -13.01
CA TYR A 162 12.44 10.42 -13.98
C TYR A 162 11.13 9.89 -13.41
N ILE A 163 11.15 9.38 -12.16
CA ILE A 163 9.95 8.84 -11.50
C ILE A 163 9.20 9.90 -10.66
N SER A 164 9.61 11.17 -10.71
CA SER A 164 9.02 12.30 -9.96
C SER A 164 9.03 12.13 -8.44
N PHE A 165 10.09 11.51 -7.89
CA PHE A 165 10.30 11.36 -6.44
C PHE A 165 11.52 12.14 -5.96
N SER A 166 11.62 12.38 -4.63
CA SER A 166 12.83 12.94 -4.07
C SER A 166 13.95 11.88 -4.00
N LYS A 167 15.21 12.30 -4.25
CA LYS A 167 16.39 11.43 -4.10
C LYS A 167 16.43 10.72 -2.75
N TYR A 168 16.09 11.44 -1.68
CA TYR A 168 16.10 10.88 -0.31
C TYR A 168 15.09 9.73 -0.18
N TYR A 169 13.87 9.93 -0.65
CA TYR A 169 12.84 8.90 -0.63
C TYR A 169 13.24 7.69 -1.47
N LEU A 170 13.69 7.92 -2.72
CA LEU A 170 14.12 6.83 -3.59
C LEU A 170 15.29 6.05 -3.01
N SER A 171 16.29 6.71 -2.42
CA SER A 171 17.43 6.05 -1.78
C SER A 171 17.01 5.08 -0.68
N LYS A 172 16.05 5.52 0.17
CA LYS A 172 15.51 4.70 1.25
C LYS A 172 14.69 3.55 0.72
N LEU A 173 13.78 3.83 -0.22
CA LEU A 173 12.89 2.85 -0.83
C LEU A 173 13.66 1.75 -1.57
N PHE A 174 14.66 2.15 -2.38
CA PHE A 174 15.49 1.22 -3.14
C PHE A 174 16.22 0.23 -2.21
N LYS A 175 16.81 0.75 -1.13
CA LYS A 175 17.49 -0.09 -0.14
C LYS A 175 16.52 -0.99 0.64
N GLU A 176 15.30 -0.50 0.91
CA GLU A 176 14.25 -1.28 1.59
C GLU A 176 13.81 -2.48 0.75
N VAL A 177 13.60 -2.29 -0.55
CA VAL A 177 13.08 -3.33 -1.46
C VAL A 177 14.18 -4.26 -1.96
N GLU A 178 15.31 -3.72 -2.44
CA GLU A 178 16.41 -4.50 -3.06
C GLU A 178 17.47 -5.00 -2.04
N GLY A 179 17.43 -4.51 -0.81
CA GLY A 179 18.42 -4.87 0.23
C GLY A 179 19.79 -4.22 0.05
N ILE A 180 20.09 -3.62 -1.11
CA ILE A 180 21.34 -2.93 -1.45
C ILE A 180 21.06 -1.50 -1.92
N ASN A 181 22.06 -0.63 -1.88
CA ASN A 181 21.89 0.73 -2.36
C ASN A 181 21.94 0.80 -3.90
N TYR A 182 21.38 1.88 -4.47
CA TYR A 182 21.34 2.14 -5.91
C TYR A 182 22.70 1.98 -6.60
N LYS A 183 23.77 2.56 -6.01
CA LYS A 183 25.12 2.53 -6.61
C LYS A 183 25.65 1.10 -6.71
N ASP A 184 25.45 0.30 -5.70
CA ASP A 184 25.88 -1.10 -5.70
C ASP A 184 25.07 -1.91 -6.72
N TYR A 185 23.77 -1.61 -6.88
CA TYR A 185 22.94 -2.23 -7.90
C TYR A 185 23.40 -1.87 -9.32
N LEU A 186 23.67 -0.59 -9.61
CA LEU A 186 24.20 -0.16 -10.91
C LEU A 186 25.55 -0.85 -11.22
N ILE A 187 26.44 -0.93 -10.23
CA ILE A 187 27.71 -1.68 -10.39
C ILE A 187 27.42 -3.14 -10.71
N LYS A 188 26.49 -3.78 -10.01
CA LYS A 188 26.08 -5.18 -10.27
C LYS A 188 25.63 -5.36 -11.72
N VAL A 189 24.71 -4.53 -12.21
CA VAL A 189 24.21 -4.58 -13.60
C VAL A 189 25.37 -4.47 -14.60
N ARG A 190 26.23 -3.46 -14.44
CA ARG A 190 27.40 -3.24 -15.29
C ARG A 190 28.37 -4.43 -15.29
N MET A 191 28.62 -5.04 -14.12
CA MET A 191 29.53 -6.17 -13.99
C MET A 191 28.96 -7.47 -14.55
N GLU A 192 27.66 -7.72 -14.39
CA GLU A 192 27.02 -8.89 -15.00
C GLU A 192 27.04 -8.80 -16.52
N GLU A 193 26.82 -7.62 -17.09
CA GLU A 193 26.91 -7.43 -18.54
C GLU A 193 28.38 -7.56 -19.01
N ALA A 194 29.33 -7.01 -18.26
CA ALA A 194 30.75 -7.18 -18.56
C ALA A 194 31.17 -8.64 -18.59
N LYS A 195 30.67 -9.47 -17.67
CA LYS A 195 30.93 -10.91 -17.65
C LYS A 195 30.44 -11.61 -18.93
N LYS A 196 29.24 -11.26 -19.40
CA LYS A 196 28.68 -11.82 -20.64
C LYS A 196 29.58 -11.49 -21.84
N ARG A 197 29.93 -10.21 -21.99
CA ARG A 197 30.76 -9.73 -23.11
C ARG A 197 32.18 -10.30 -23.10
N LEU A 198 32.82 -10.39 -21.94
CA LEU A 198 34.15 -10.99 -21.80
C LEU A 198 34.12 -12.47 -22.19
N LYS A 199 33.10 -13.22 -21.80
CA LYS A 199 32.91 -14.65 -22.21
C LYS A 199 32.74 -14.80 -23.72
N ASN A 200 32.16 -13.78 -24.40
CA ASN A 200 32.05 -13.77 -25.84
C ASN A 200 33.35 -13.39 -26.56
N GLY A 201 34.44 -13.10 -25.81
CA GLY A 201 35.73 -12.76 -26.38
C GLY A 201 35.94 -11.29 -26.72
N ASP A 202 35.04 -10.40 -26.26
CA ASP A 202 35.16 -8.96 -26.49
C ASP A 202 36.41 -8.38 -25.79
N LYS A 203 37.13 -7.46 -26.47
CA LYS A 203 38.32 -6.84 -25.90
C LYS A 203 37.99 -6.06 -24.63
N ILE A 204 38.76 -6.23 -23.56
CA ILE A 204 38.54 -5.59 -22.24
C ILE A 204 38.33 -4.07 -22.35
N LYS A 205 39.05 -3.38 -23.25
CA LYS A 205 38.90 -1.94 -23.46
C LYS A 205 37.49 -1.60 -24.01
N VAL A 206 37.00 -2.39 -24.92
CA VAL A 206 35.66 -2.23 -25.51
C VAL A 206 34.58 -2.49 -24.46
N VAL A 207 34.72 -3.62 -23.72
CA VAL A 207 33.79 -3.98 -22.64
C VAL A 207 33.71 -2.86 -21.60
N ALA A 208 34.85 -2.31 -21.15
CA ALA A 208 34.87 -1.22 -20.18
C ALA A 208 34.01 -0.04 -20.64
N CYS A 209 34.18 0.40 -21.89
CA CYS A 209 33.43 1.51 -22.47
C CYS A 209 31.92 1.18 -22.58
N GLU A 210 31.61 0.00 -23.09
CA GLU A 210 30.22 -0.45 -23.35
C GLU A 210 29.41 -0.72 -22.06
N VAL A 211 30.07 -0.84 -20.91
CA VAL A 211 29.39 -0.96 -19.62
C VAL A 211 29.52 0.30 -18.77
N GLY A 212 29.82 1.46 -19.38
CA GLY A 212 29.77 2.75 -18.73
C GLY A 212 31.01 3.13 -17.91
N TYR A 213 32.21 2.59 -18.24
CA TYR A 213 33.48 2.99 -17.63
C TYR A 213 34.38 3.70 -18.64
N SER A 214 34.65 4.97 -18.43
CA SER A 214 35.58 5.74 -19.25
C SER A 214 37.03 5.33 -19.05
N ASP A 215 37.40 4.85 -17.86
CA ASP A 215 38.74 4.41 -17.49
C ASP A 215 38.82 2.89 -17.35
N ARG A 216 39.67 2.28 -18.21
CA ARG A 216 39.91 0.82 -18.21
C ARG A 216 40.49 0.30 -16.89
N ASN A 217 41.35 1.09 -16.24
CA ASN A 217 42.02 0.66 -15.02
C ASN A 217 41.02 0.68 -13.85
N TYR A 218 40.16 1.69 -13.85
CA TYR A 218 39.08 1.77 -12.87
C TYR A 218 38.09 0.59 -13.06
N PHE A 219 37.69 0.32 -14.30
CA PHE A 219 36.86 -0.86 -14.63
C PHE A 219 37.52 -2.16 -14.14
N SER A 220 38.82 -2.37 -14.43
CA SER A 220 39.52 -3.60 -14.04
C SER A 220 39.56 -3.80 -12.52
N ARG A 221 39.70 -2.73 -11.76
CA ARG A 221 39.64 -2.75 -10.28
C ARG A 221 38.21 -3.08 -9.79
N ALA A 222 37.19 -2.44 -10.36
CA ALA A 222 35.79 -2.67 -10.01
C ALA A 222 35.40 -4.12 -10.34
N PHE A 223 35.75 -4.60 -11.52
CA PHE A 223 35.50 -5.98 -11.95
C PHE A 223 36.17 -7.00 -11.03
N LYS A 224 37.45 -6.80 -10.69
CA LYS A 224 38.15 -7.68 -9.74
C LYS A 224 37.53 -7.64 -8.35
N LYS A 225 37.09 -6.47 -7.89
CA LYS A 225 36.38 -6.34 -6.60
C LYS A 225 35.07 -7.11 -6.59
N TYR A 226 34.34 -7.10 -7.71
CA TYR A 226 33.04 -7.77 -7.84
C TYR A 226 33.15 -9.28 -8.05
N THR A 227 34.09 -9.74 -8.91
CA THR A 227 34.21 -11.14 -9.33
C THR A 227 35.28 -11.93 -8.60
N GLY A 228 36.19 -11.26 -7.87
CA GLY A 228 37.37 -11.86 -7.24
C GLY A 228 38.60 -11.99 -8.17
N ILE A 229 38.43 -11.95 -9.49
CA ILE A 229 39.49 -12.11 -10.49
C ILE A 229 39.51 -10.97 -11.50
N SER A 230 40.67 -10.73 -12.12
CA SER A 230 40.81 -9.64 -13.13
C SER A 230 40.05 -10.01 -14.42
N PRO A 231 39.61 -9.01 -15.22
CA PRO A 231 38.97 -9.25 -16.50
C PRO A 231 39.77 -10.13 -17.44
N GLY A 232 41.11 -9.96 -17.48
CA GLY A 232 41.99 -10.79 -18.34
C GLY A 232 42.17 -12.24 -17.88
N LYS A 233 41.87 -12.56 -16.62
CA LYS A 233 41.81 -13.96 -16.13
C LYS A 233 40.42 -14.58 -16.22
N PHE A 234 39.41 -13.72 -16.41
CA PHE A 234 38.04 -14.14 -16.54
C PHE A 234 37.67 -14.51 -17.98
N GLN A 235 38.31 -13.86 -18.95
CA GLN A 235 38.18 -14.12 -20.37
C GLN A 235 38.85 -15.44 -20.76
#